data_e4656c8174789747adfa8836d0fa0cde
#
_entry.id   e4656c8174789747adfa8836d0fa0cde
#
_cell.length_a   1.000
_cell.length_b   1.000
_cell.length_c   1.000
_cell.angle_alpha   90.00
_cell.angle_beta   90.00
_cell.angle_gamma   90.00
#
_symmetry.space_group_name_H-M   'P 1'
#
loop_
_entity.id
_entity.type
_entity.pdbx_description
1 polymer ?
#
loop_
_entity_poly.entity_id
_entity_poly.type
_entity_poly.pdbx_seq_one_letter_code
_entity_poly.pdbx_strand_id
1 'polypeptide(L)'
;MSRIRAFVKNERARRRKYFREAQWKIAEDNLRILMWTAVITVGLLLLFLLLAKWMLPGWHIAACHMAFFPVLLVFCGVVAWYRRRNVVSRQASAVLSVLFECIVFSFVILIDTVGTPGGPGSFMPVVCVAIPAILTLPHILSYGLMGIFEVVYIAAALVWKEPAVRWYDIFGSLVGVICSMAVENLVMSLRIRDYEARMQYKQLSTKDALSDVFNKKASIDAARQYLRDYNPRVTCALIMLDLDDFKEVNDTHGHYTGDIVLGCTGQVLLNAFRSTDIVGRFGGDEFMVLVKGTAAESLLEEKCRVIQRNLQKLSLEKSGVQVSCSIGVVLVQEQEVDFEVLFRQADAALYHAKSVGKARHILQSYTPVGLYLKKAAYF
;
A
#
# COMPACT_ATOMS: atom_id res chain seq x y z
N MET A 1 4.75 13.88 -35.17
CA MET A 1 5.64 12.82 -34.64
C MET A 1 6.23 13.12 -33.27
N SER A 2 6.68 14.34 -32.94
CA SER A 2 7.28 14.68 -31.62
C SER A 2 6.32 14.48 -30.44
N ARG A 3 5.04 14.92 -30.54
CA ARG A 3 4.02 14.77 -29.49
C ARG A 3 3.69 13.32 -29.14
N ILE A 4 3.62 12.43 -30.13
CA ILE A 4 3.36 10.99 -29.91
C ILE A 4 4.55 10.34 -29.21
N ARG A 5 5.79 10.67 -29.61
CA ARG A 5 7.01 10.15 -28.93
C ARG A 5 7.09 10.64 -27.49
N ALA A 6 6.75 11.89 -27.22
CA ALA A 6 6.71 12.44 -25.86
C ALA A 6 5.63 11.76 -25.02
N PHE A 7 4.44 11.54 -25.57
CA PHE A 7 3.36 10.80 -24.89
C PHE A 7 3.77 9.38 -24.52
N VAL A 8 4.32 8.60 -25.48
CA VAL A 8 4.78 7.23 -25.23
C VAL A 8 5.90 7.19 -24.19
N LYS A 9 6.85 8.15 -24.24
CA LYS A 9 7.91 8.26 -23.23
C LYS A 9 7.35 8.51 -21.82
N ASN A 10 6.38 9.41 -21.70
CA ASN A 10 5.74 9.73 -20.43
C ASN A 10 4.97 8.54 -19.87
N GLU A 11 4.17 7.85 -20.69
CA GLU A 11 3.45 6.65 -20.27
C GLU A 11 4.40 5.53 -19.80
N ARG A 12 5.51 5.32 -20.49
CA ARG A 12 6.54 4.35 -20.06
C ARG A 12 7.15 4.74 -18.71
N ALA A 13 7.40 6.04 -18.48
CA ALA A 13 7.92 6.53 -17.20
C ALA A 13 6.93 6.32 -16.06
N ARG A 14 5.63 6.64 -16.27
CA ARG A 14 4.54 6.42 -15.30
C ARG A 14 4.43 4.93 -14.92
N ARG A 15 4.45 4.03 -15.90
CA ARG A 15 4.41 2.58 -15.68
C ARG A 15 5.61 2.08 -14.88
N ARG A 16 6.84 2.52 -15.22
CA ARG A 16 8.05 2.18 -14.45
C ARG A 16 7.97 2.64 -13.00
N LYS A 17 7.46 3.84 -12.79
CA LYS A 17 7.23 4.40 -11.44
C LYS A 17 6.26 3.54 -10.66
N TYR A 18 5.10 3.22 -11.24
CA TYR A 18 4.07 2.37 -10.63
C TYR A 18 4.63 0.99 -10.21
N PHE A 19 5.30 0.26 -11.13
CA PHE A 19 5.90 -1.05 -10.82
C PHE A 19 7.00 -1.00 -9.76
N ARG A 20 7.70 0.13 -9.62
CA ARG A 20 8.73 0.31 -8.59
C ARG A 20 8.11 0.64 -7.23
N GLU A 21 7.15 1.55 -7.18
CA GLU A 21 6.61 2.08 -5.93
C GLU A 21 5.50 1.19 -5.35
N ALA A 22 4.66 0.59 -6.20
CA ALA A 22 3.55 -0.28 -5.79
C ALA A 22 3.91 -1.78 -5.78
N GLN A 23 5.18 -2.15 -5.88
CA GLN A 23 5.64 -3.54 -6.07
C GLN A 23 5.09 -4.54 -5.03
N TRP A 24 5.03 -4.16 -3.76
CA TRP A 24 4.52 -5.01 -2.69
C TRP A 24 3.01 -5.19 -2.78
N LYS A 25 2.30 -4.11 -3.07
CA LYS A 25 0.84 -4.14 -3.27
C LYS A 25 0.47 -4.97 -4.50
N ILE A 26 1.21 -4.82 -5.61
CA ILE A 26 1.03 -5.64 -6.80
C ILE A 26 1.22 -7.12 -6.47
N ALA A 27 2.25 -7.47 -5.69
CA ALA A 27 2.50 -8.85 -5.30
C ALA A 27 1.37 -9.43 -4.44
N GLU A 28 0.87 -8.68 -3.48
CA GLU A 28 -0.27 -9.07 -2.64
C GLU A 28 -1.56 -9.21 -3.44
N ASP A 29 -1.88 -8.24 -4.29
CA ASP A 29 -3.07 -8.25 -5.13
C ASP A 29 -3.04 -9.42 -6.12
N ASN A 30 -1.91 -9.68 -6.78
CA ASN A 30 -1.74 -10.83 -7.66
C ASN A 30 -1.97 -12.17 -6.92
N LEU A 31 -1.40 -12.35 -5.72
CA LEU A 31 -1.62 -13.57 -4.93
C LEU A 31 -3.09 -13.74 -4.52
N ARG A 32 -3.78 -12.64 -4.19
CA ARG A 32 -5.21 -12.65 -3.90
C ARG A 32 -6.03 -13.05 -5.13
N ILE A 33 -5.74 -12.42 -6.26
CA ILE A 33 -6.39 -12.69 -7.53
C ILE A 33 -6.15 -14.13 -7.96
N LEU A 34 -4.91 -14.62 -7.93
CA LEU A 34 -4.57 -16.00 -8.27
C LEU A 34 -5.39 -17.03 -7.49
N MET A 35 -5.54 -16.81 -6.17
CA MET A 35 -6.34 -17.73 -5.35
C MET A 35 -7.81 -17.74 -5.79
N TRP A 36 -8.42 -16.56 -5.93
CA TRP A 36 -9.83 -16.49 -6.34
C TRP A 36 -10.03 -16.98 -7.77
N THR A 37 -9.17 -16.61 -8.70
CA THR A 37 -9.26 -17.05 -10.09
C THR A 37 -9.12 -18.57 -10.20
N ALA A 38 -8.16 -19.16 -9.49
CA ALA A 38 -7.98 -20.61 -9.50
C ALA A 38 -9.18 -21.34 -8.89
N VAL A 39 -9.75 -20.86 -7.79
CA VAL A 39 -10.97 -21.44 -7.18
C VAL A 39 -12.18 -21.31 -8.13
N ILE A 40 -12.35 -20.15 -8.76
CA ILE A 40 -13.43 -19.92 -9.74
C ILE A 40 -13.26 -20.84 -10.95
N THR A 41 -12.03 -20.99 -11.46
CA THR A 41 -11.73 -21.87 -12.60
C THR A 41 -12.07 -23.34 -12.28
N VAL A 42 -11.70 -23.80 -11.08
CA VAL A 42 -12.09 -25.15 -10.61
C VAL A 42 -13.60 -25.30 -10.55
N GLY A 43 -14.30 -24.31 -9.96
CA GLY A 43 -15.77 -24.31 -9.87
C GLY A 43 -16.45 -24.31 -11.26
N LEU A 44 -15.97 -23.48 -12.17
CA LEU A 44 -16.49 -23.43 -13.56
C LEU A 44 -16.22 -24.72 -14.32
N LEU A 45 -15.03 -25.33 -14.15
CA LEU A 45 -14.71 -26.61 -14.75
C LEU A 45 -15.65 -27.72 -14.26
N LEU A 46 -15.89 -27.81 -12.94
CA LEU A 46 -16.85 -28.74 -12.36
C LEU A 46 -18.25 -28.52 -12.89
N LEU A 47 -18.73 -27.26 -12.91
CA LEU A 47 -20.03 -26.90 -13.43
C LEU A 47 -20.14 -27.28 -14.89
N PHE A 48 -19.13 -27.00 -15.70
CA PHE A 48 -19.09 -27.37 -17.09
C PHE A 48 -19.15 -28.90 -17.30
N LEU A 49 -18.36 -29.67 -16.54
CA LEU A 49 -18.41 -31.15 -16.61
C LEU A 49 -19.80 -31.72 -16.24
N LEU A 50 -20.51 -31.10 -15.30
CA LEU A 50 -21.86 -31.51 -14.91
C LEU A 50 -22.90 -31.16 -15.97
N LEU A 51 -22.83 -29.95 -16.53
CA LEU A 51 -23.84 -29.45 -17.47
C LEU A 51 -23.62 -29.92 -18.91
N ALA A 52 -22.37 -30.11 -19.32
CA ALA A 52 -22.02 -30.44 -20.70
C ALA A 52 -22.65 -31.75 -21.17
N LYS A 53 -22.71 -32.76 -20.29
CA LYS A 53 -23.36 -34.04 -20.60
C LYS A 53 -24.86 -33.91 -20.90
N TRP A 54 -25.49 -32.88 -20.31
CA TRP A 54 -26.94 -32.64 -20.47
C TRP A 54 -27.24 -31.63 -21.58
N MET A 55 -26.39 -30.60 -21.75
CA MET A 55 -26.62 -29.50 -22.69
C MET A 55 -26.02 -29.74 -24.08
N LEU A 56 -25.01 -30.60 -24.20
CA LEU A 56 -24.23 -30.81 -25.41
C LEU A 56 -24.30 -32.31 -25.80
N PRO A 57 -25.40 -32.76 -26.47
CA PRO A 57 -25.53 -34.13 -26.93
C PRO A 57 -24.39 -34.50 -27.91
N GLY A 58 -23.68 -35.60 -27.63
CA GLY A 58 -22.54 -36.04 -28.45
C GLY A 58 -21.18 -35.47 -28.02
N TRP A 59 -21.13 -34.57 -27.02
CA TRP A 59 -19.89 -34.10 -26.45
C TRP A 59 -19.30 -35.14 -25.47
N HIS A 60 -17.99 -35.44 -25.63
CA HIS A 60 -17.31 -36.40 -24.78
C HIS A 60 -16.23 -35.68 -23.94
N ILE A 61 -16.15 -36.07 -22.66
CA ILE A 61 -15.10 -35.60 -21.77
C ILE A 61 -13.76 -36.18 -22.25
N ALA A 62 -12.90 -35.33 -22.84
CA ALA A 62 -11.56 -35.74 -23.24
C ALA A 62 -10.66 -35.92 -22.02
N ALA A 63 -9.63 -36.79 -22.12
CA ALA A 63 -8.67 -37.04 -21.04
C ALA A 63 -7.97 -35.76 -20.54
N CYS A 64 -7.79 -34.77 -21.40
CA CYS A 64 -7.21 -33.46 -21.05
C CYS A 64 -8.04 -32.69 -20.01
N HIS A 65 -9.37 -32.76 -20.07
CA HIS A 65 -10.24 -32.10 -19.07
C HIS A 65 -10.07 -32.73 -17.68
N MET A 66 -9.92 -34.05 -17.61
CA MET A 66 -9.72 -34.77 -16.37
C MET A 66 -8.31 -34.54 -15.79
N ALA A 67 -7.28 -34.43 -16.64
CA ALA A 67 -5.91 -34.18 -16.20
C ALA A 67 -5.69 -32.76 -15.66
N PHE A 68 -6.44 -31.77 -16.16
CA PHE A 68 -6.28 -30.37 -15.76
C PHE A 68 -6.78 -30.12 -14.33
N PHE A 69 -7.83 -30.82 -13.90
CA PHE A 69 -8.42 -30.64 -12.57
C PHE A 69 -7.42 -30.85 -11.41
N PRO A 70 -6.66 -31.97 -11.33
CA PRO A 70 -5.68 -32.15 -10.29
C PRO A 70 -4.52 -31.13 -10.35
N VAL A 71 -4.13 -30.69 -11.55
CA VAL A 71 -3.09 -29.67 -11.72
C VAL A 71 -3.53 -28.34 -11.07
N LEU A 72 -4.76 -27.92 -11.34
CA LEU A 72 -5.34 -26.71 -10.71
C LEU A 72 -5.48 -26.85 -9.19
N LEU A 73 -5.90 -28.01 -8.69
CA LEU A 73 -6.01 -28.23 -7.25
C LEU A 73 -4.66 -28.14 -6.55
N VAL A 74 -3.62 -28.76 -7.14
CA VAL A 74 -2.24 -28.63 -6.63
C VAL A 74 -1.79 -27.18 -6.65
N PHE A 75 -2.07 -26.46 -7.73
CA PHE A 75 -1.74 -25.03 -7.82
C PHE A 75 -2.46 -24.20 -6.75
N CYS A 76 -3.77 -24.42 -6.54
CA CYS A 76 -4.52 -23.82 -5.44
C CYS A 76 -3.89 -24.10 -4.07
N GLY A 77 -3.48 -25.35 -3.84
CA GLY A 77 -2.80 -25.76 -2.60
C GLY A 77 -1.48 -25.01 -2.38
N VAL A 78 -0.67 -24.87 -3.44
CA VAL A 78 0.60 -24.11 -3.39
C VAL A 78 0.36 -22.64 -3.08
N VAL A 79 -0.59 -21.98 -3.76
CA VAL A 79 -0.92 -20.56 -3.51
C VAL A 79 -1.45 -20.39 -2.08
N ALA A 80 -2.36 -21.26 -1.61
CA ALA A 80 -2.91 -21.20 -0.27
C ALA A 80 -1.83 -21.42 0.80
N TRP A 81 -0.93 -22.38 0.61
CA TRP A 81 0.19 -22.63 1.50
C TRP A 81 1.15 -21.43 1.55
N TYR A 82 1.46 -20.85 0.41
CA TYR A 82 2.33 -19.68 0.35
C TYR A 82 1.72 -18.48 1.08
N ARG A 83 0.42 -18.24 0.93
CA ARG A 83 -0.29 -17.16 1.66
C ARG A 83 -0.33 -17.36 3.18
N ARG A 84 -0.45 -18.61 3.66
CA ARG A 84 -0.44 -18.90 5.11
C ARG A 84 0.88 -18.55 5.79
N ARG A 85 1.98 -18.48 5.05
CA ARG A 85 3.29 -18.12 5.60
C ARG A 85 3.45 -16.63 5.93
N ASN A 86 2.48 -15.79 5.61
CA ASN A 86 2.49 -14.33 5.80
C ASN A 86 3.73 -13.61 5.25
N VAL A 87 4.53 -14.26 4.39
CA VAL A 87 5.72 -13.69 3.77
C VAL A 87 5.40 -13.44 2.30
N VAL A 88 5.01 -12.20 1.97
CA VAL A 88 4.80 -11.82 0.58
C VAL A 88 6.14 -11.60 -0.08
N SER A 89 6.52 -12.45 -1.04
CA SER A 89 7.70 -12.22 -1.89
C SER A 89 7.26 -11.77 -3.28
N ARG A 90 7.84 -10.67 -3.75
CA ARG A 90 7.60 -10.15 -5.10
C ARG A 90 7.95 -11.17 -6.17
N GLN A 91 9.08 -11.84 -6.02
CA GLN A 91 9.54 -12.85 -7.00
C GLN A 91 8.61 -14.06 -7.02
N ALA A 92 8.23 -14.60 -5.86
CA ALA A 92 7.32 -15.73 -5.79
C ALA A 92 5.93 -15.40 -6.36
N SER A 93 5.40 -14.20 -6.10
CA SER A 93 4.14 -13.76 -6.70
C SER A 93 4.22 -13.70 -8.22
N ALA A 94 5.29 -13.13 -8.78
CA ALA A 94 5.51 -13.08 -10.24
C ALA A 94 5.65 -14.48 -10.85
N VAL A 95 6.43 -15.37 -10.23
CA VAL A 95 6.59 -16.76 -10.69
C VAL A 95 5.27 -17.52 -10.67
N LEU A 96 4.49 -17.41 -9.58
CA LEU A 96 3.18 -18.04 -9.49
C LEU A 96 2.21 -17.50 -10.55
N SER A 97 2.25 -16.19 -10.85
CA SER A 97 1.43 -15.59 -11.90
C SER A 97 1.77 -16.17 -13.28
N VAL A 98 3.08 -16.26 -13.60
CA VAL A 98 3.55 -16.86 -14.86
C VAL A 98 3.19 -18.35 -14.95
N LEU A 99 3.37 -19.11 -13.87
CA LEU A 99 2.99 -20.52 -13.82
C LEU A 99 1.49 -20.70 -14.05
N PHE A 100 0.66 -19.86 -13.48
CA PHE A 100 -0.79 -19.90 -13.71
C PHE A 100 -1.14 -19.66 -15.19
N GLU A 101 -0.55 -18.63 -15.80
CA GLU A 101 -0.71 -18.37 -17.23
C GLU A 101 -0.28 -19.58 -18.06
N CYS A 102 0.89 -20.15 -17.78
CA CYS A 102 1.39 -21.34 -18.49
C CYS A 102 0.42 -22.54 -18.37
N ILE A 103 -0.10 -22.80 -17.18
CA ILE A 103 -1.06 -23.90 -16.94
C ILE A 103 -2.33 -23.67 -17.75
N VAL A 104 -2.91 -22.46 -17.68
CA VAL A 104 -4.20 -22.17 -18.35
C VAL A 104 -4.04 -22.18 -19.86
N PHE A 105 -3.02 -21.52 -20.42
CA PHE A 105 -2.79 -21.50 -21.87
C PHE A 105 -2.49 -22.90 -22.43
N SER A 106 -1.64 -23.70 -21.75
CA SER A 106 -1.37 -25.07 -22.18
C SER A 106 -2.62 -25.91 -22.22
N PHE A 107 -3.50 -25.77 -21.22
CA PHE A 107 -4.77 -26.48 -21.17
C PHE A 107 -5.70 -26.06 -22.31
N VAL A 108 -5.82 -24.76 -22.57
CA VAL A 108 -6.70 -24.22 -23.61
C VAL A 108 -6.19 -24.64 -25.01
N ILE A 109 -4.89 -24.63 -25.23
CA ILE A 109 -4.29 -25.12 -26.48
C ILE A 109 -4.66 -26.60 -26.69
N LEU A 110 -4.52 -27.43 -25.66
CA LEU A 110 -4.87 -28.85 -25.77
C LEU A 110 -6.34 -29.09 -26.08
N ILE A 111 -7.24 -28.36 -25.42
CA ILE A 111 -8.70 -28.49 -25.66
C ILE A 111 -9.07 -28.01 -27.05
N ASP A 112 -8.64 -26.81 -27.42
CA ASP A 112 -9.04 -26.19 -28.67
C ASP A 112 -8.37 -26.86 -29.92
N THR A 113 -7.33 -27.66 -29.74
CA THR A 113 -6.66 -28.35 -30.86
C THR A 113 -6.86 -29.86 -30.82
N VAL A 114 -6.26 -30.57 -29.86
CA VAL A 114 -6.32 -32.02 -29.75
C VAL A 114 -7.68 -32.53 -29.30
N GLY A 115 -8.33 -31.79 -28.38
CA GLY A 115 -9.64 -32.15 -27.81
C GLY A 115 -10.79 -31.97 -28.80
N THR A 116 -10.69 -31.06 -29.78
CA THR A 116 -11.74 -30.74 -30.74
C THR A 116 -11.23 -30.54 -32.15
N PRO A 117 -10.68 -31.57 -32.82
CA PRO A 117 -10.04 -31.44 -34.13
C PRO A 117 -10.96 -30.88 -35.24
N GLY A 118 -12.19 -31.32 -35.28
CA GLY A 118 -13.20 -30.90 -36.27
C GLY A 118 -14.14 -29.79 -35.81
N GLY A 119 -14.08 -29.39 -34.53
CA GLY A 119 -14.90 -28.31 -33.94
C GLY A 119 -14.16 -26.97 -33.90
N PRO A 120 -14.86 -25.84 -33.74
CA PRO A 120 -14.23 -24.54 -33.59
C PRO A 120 -13.52 -24.42 -32.26
N GLY A 121 -12.33 -23.78 -32.24
CA GLY A 121 -11.58 -23.39 -31.05
C GLY A 121 -12.17 -22.12 -30.45
N SER A 122 -12.88 -22.27 -29.34
CA SER A 122 -13.63 -21.16 -28.74
C SER A 122 -12.96 -20.55 -27.51
N PHE A 123 -12.06 -21.27 -26.88
CA PHE A 123 -11.48 -20.85 -25.60
C PHE A 123 -10.23 -19.98 -25.73
N MET A 124 -9.40 -20.24 -26.74
CA MET A 124 -8.12 -19.50 -26.92
C MET A 124 -8.32 -17.99 -27.05
N PRO A 125 -9.23 -17.44 -27.88
CA PRO A 125 -9.46 -16.01 -27.98
C PRO A 125 -9.92 -15.38 -26.66
N VAL A 126 -10.78 -16.08 -25.90
CA VAL A 126 -11.32 -15.61 -24.63
C VAL A 126 -10.22 -15.55 -23.57
N VAL A 127 -9.43 -16.60 -23.45
CA VAL A 127 -8.37 -16.70 -22.45
C VAL A 127 -7.22 -15.72 -22.74
N CYS A 128 -6.88 -15.49 -24.02
CA CYS A 128 -5.94 -14.45 -24.42
C CYS A 128 -6.32 -13.07 -23.87
N VAL A 129 -7.60 -12.72 -23.85
CA VAL A 129 -8.06 -11.42 -23.34
C VAL A 129 -8.20 -11.43 -21.82
N ALA A 130 -8.75 -12.49 -21.23
CA ALA A 130 -9.12 -12.51 -19.83
C ALA A 130 -7.89 -12.59 -18.88
N ILE A 131 -6.98 -13.50 -19.14
CA ILE A 131 -5.88 -13.79 -18.21
C ILE A 131 -4.89 -12.63 -18.05
N PRO A 132 -4.34 -12.02 -19.12
CA PRO A 132 -3.44 -10.88 -18.99
C PRO A 132 -4.10 -9.63 -18.38
N ALA A 133 -5.41 -9.46 -18.57
CA ALA A 133 -6.16 -8.35 -17.98
C ALA A 133 -6.32 -8.48 -16.44
N ILE A 134 -6.37 -9.70 -15.92
CA ILE A 134 -6.58 -9.97 -14.49
C ILE A 134 -5.27 -9.78 -13.71
N LEU A 135 -4.16 -10.33 -14.17
CA LEU A 135 -2.87 -10.29 -13.51
C LEU A 135 -2.10 -9.01 -13.82
N THR A 136 -1.31 -8.54 -12.85
CA THR A 136 -0.47 -7.34 -13.04
C THR A 136 0.97 -7.77 -13.27
N LEU A 137 1.33 -8.01 -14.52
CA LEU A 137 2.70 -8.35 -14.94
C LEU A 137 3.32 -7.20 -15.75
N PRO A 138 4.67 -7.10 -15.81
CA PRO A 138 5.34 -6.20 -16.74
C PRO A 138 5.00 -6.57 -18.19
N HIS A 139 4.64 -5.58 -19.02
CA HIS A 139 4.19 -5.83 -20.40
C HIS A 139 5.14 -6.68 -21.25
N ILE A 140 6.47 -6.51 -21.07
CA ILE A 140 7.45 -7.31 -21.81
C ILE A 140 7.26 -8.79 -21.50
N LEU A 141 6.97 -9.12 -20.25
CA LEU A 141 6.75 -10.50 -19.83
C LEU A 141 5.38 -11.00 -20.30
N SER A 142 4.31 -10.24 -20.11
CA SER A 142 2.95 -10.59 -20.52
C SER A 142 2.86 -10.80 -22.05
N TYR A 143 3.34 -9.82 -22.83
CA TYR A 143 3.30 -9.92 -24.30
C TYR A 143 4.26 -11.00 -24.84
N GLY A 144 5.41 -11.21 -24.19
CA GLY A 144 6.34 -12.27 -24.53
C GLY A 144 5.72 -13.66 -24.36
N LEU A 145 5.08 -13.89 -23.20
CA LEU A 145 4.37 -15.15 -22.92
C LEU A 145 3.22 -15.37 -23.92
N MET A 146 2.39 -14.35 -24.13
CA MET A 146 1.27 -14.42 -25.05
C MET A 146 1.73 -14.73 -26.47
N GLY A 147 2.82 -14.10 -26.94
CA GLY A 147 3.41 -14.38 -28.25
C GLY A 147 3.93 -15.83 -28.38
N ILE A 148 4.55 -16.36 -27.31
CA ILE A 148 5.02 -17.76 -27.28
C ILE A 148 3.81 -18.72 -27.39
N PHE A 149 2.78 -18.50 -26.58
CA PHE A 149 1.59 -19.36 -26.60
C PHE A 149 0.82 -19.28 -27.91
N GLU A 150 0.76 -18.09 -28.54
CA GLU A 150 0.14 -17.94 -29.85
C GLU A 150 0.89 -18.73 -30.93
N VAL A 151 2.23 -18.69 -30.95
CA VAL A 151 3.04 -19.49 -31.87
C VAL A 151 2.82 -20.98 -31.64
N VAL A 152 2.77 -21.44 -30.39
CA VAL A 152 2.48 -22.85 -30.05
C VAL A 152 1.06 -23.23 -30.47
N TYR A 153 0.08 -22.36 -30.28
CA TYR A 153 -1.31 -22.59 -30.69
C TYR A 153 -1.42 -22.73 -32.20
N ILE A 154 -0.81 -21.81 -32.96
CA ILE A 154 -0.79 -21.88 -34.43
C ILE A 154 -0.15 -23.19 -34.90
N ALA A 155 1.00 -23.56 -34.34
CA ALA A 155 1.67 -24.82 -34.70
C ALA A 155 0.79 -26.04 -34.37
N ALA A 156 0.16 -26.07 -33.22
CA ALA A 156 -0.78 -27.12 -32.83
C ALA A 156 -2.03 -27.18 -33.75
N ALA A 157 -2.61 -26.03 -34.08
CA ALA A 157 -3.75 -25.95 -35.00
C ALA A 157 -3.40 -26.46 -36.40
N LEU A 158 -2.20 -26.16 -36.90
CA LEU A 158 -1.73 -26.66 -38.22
C LEU A 158 -1.57 -28.19 -38.25
N VAL A 159 -1.22 -28.81 -37.10
CA VAL A 159 -0.98 -30.26 -37.01
C VAL A 159 -2.28 -31.03 -36.72
N TRP A 160 -3.09 -30.59 -35.77
CA TRP A 160 -4.22 -31.38 -35.24
C TRP A 160 -5.60 -30.95 -35.69
N LYS A 161 -5.75 -29.72 -36.23
CA LYS A 161 -7.07 -29.22 -36.68
C LYS A 161 -7.38 -29.60 -38.11
N GLU A 162 -8.62 -29.89 -38.39
CA GLU A 162 -9.13 -30.11 -39.76
C GLU A 162 -8.99 -28.85 -40.61
N PRO A 163 -8.68 -28.99 -41.93
CA PRO A 163 -8.50 -27.85 -42.82
C PRO A 163 -9.67 -26.87 -42.86
N ALA A 164 -10.90 -27.38 -42.66
CA ALA A 164 -12.13 -26.57 -42.72
C ALA A 164 -12.20 -25.52 -41.57
N VAL A 165 -11.66 -25.81 -40.39
CA VAL A 165 -11.82 -24.96 -39.17
C VAL A 165 -10.52 -24.27 -38.77
N ARG A 166 -9.35 -24.82 -39.11
CA ARG A 166 -8.05 -24.33 -38.61
C ARG A 166 -7.77 -22.85 -38.88
N TRP A 167 -8.16 -22.35 -40.05
CA TRP A 167 -7.93 -20.96 -40.41
C TRP A 167 -8.82 -19.97 -39.67
N TYR A 168 -10.07 -20.38 -39.36
CA TYR A 168 -10.98 -19.60 -38.52
C TYR A 168 -10.44 -19.52 -37.09
N ASP A 169 -9.91 -20.63 -36.56
CA ASP A 169 -9.36 -20.69 -35.21
C ASP A 169 -8.07 -19.85 -35.07
N ILE A 170 -7.15 -19.93 -36.04
CA ILE A 170 -5.94 -19.10 -36.10
C ILE A 170 -6.32 -17.62 -36.23
N PHE A 171 -7.29 -17.27 -37.07
CA PHE A 171 -7.76 -15.90 -37.20
C PHE A 171 -8.37 -15.40 -35.91
N GLY A 172 -9.22 -16.21 -35.28
CA GLY A 172 -9.86 -15.89 -34.00
C GLY A 172 -8.85 -15.65 -32.87
N SER A 173 -7.82 -16.49 -32.76
CA SER A 173 -6.75 -16.33 -31.75
C SER A 173 -5.92 -15.06 -31.98
N LEU A 174 -5.55 -14.74 -33.23
CA LEU A 174 -4.84 -13.50 -33.57
C LEU A 174 -5.68 -12.25 -33.21
N VAL A 175 -6.99 -12.28 -33.50
CA VAL A 175 -7.89 -11.21 -33.07
C VAL A 175 -7.93 -11.12 -31.54
N GLY A 176 -7.98 -12.26 -30.85
CA GLY A 176 -7.90 -12.34 -29.39
C GLY A 176 -6.62 -11.67 -28.83
N VAL A 177 -5.46 -11.92 -29.44
CA VAL A 177 -4.18 -11.29 -29.05
C VAL A 177 -4.22 -9.78 -29.24
N ILE A 178 -4.75 -9.27 -30.35
CA ILE A 178 -4.88 -7.83 -30.60
C ILE A 178 -5.81 -7.19 -29.56
N CYS A 179 -6.98 -7.82 -29.32
CA CYS A 179 -7.92 -7.36 -28.29
C CYS A 179 -7.29 -7.38 -26.90
N SER A 180 -6.52 -8.42 -26.57
CA SER A 180 -5.79 -8.53 -25.31
C SER A 180 -4.83 -7.36 -25.09
N MET A 181 -4.04 -7.02 -26.09
CA MET A 181 -3.13 -5.86 -26.02
C MET A 181 -3.89 -4.55 -25.72
N ALA A 182 -5.04 -4.35 -26.34
CA ALA A 182 -5.86 -3.17 -26.11
C ALA A 182 -6.45 -3.15 -24.69
N VAL A 183 -7.04 -4.27 -24.24
CA VAL A 183 -7.66 -4.41 -22.91
C VAL A 183 -6.60 -4.29 -21.81
N GLU A 184 -5.46 -4.98 -21.93
CA GLU A 184 -4.38 -4.90 -20.94
C GLU A 184 -3.85 -3.47 -20.80
N ASN A 185 -3.65 -2.75 -21.92
CA ASN A 185 -3.25 -1.34 -21.88
C ASN A 185 -4.28 -0.46 -21.18
N LEU A 186 -5.58 -0.69 -21.43
CA LEU A 186 -6.66 0.05 -20.78
C LEU A 186 -6.68 -0.23 -19.27
N VAL A 187 -6.69 -1.51 -18.89
CA VAL A 187 -6.71 -1.93 -17.47
C VAL A 187 -5.49 -1.40 -16.73
N MET A 188 -4.30 -1.48 -17.33
CA MET A 188 -3.09 -0.93 -16.72
C MET A 188 -3.16 0.58 -16.55
N SER A 189 -3.70 1.31 -17.53
CA SER A 189 -3.89 2.76 -17.42
C SER A 189 -4.88 3.13 -16.30
N LEU A 190 -5.94 2.34 -16.11
CA LEU A 190 -6.90 2.53 -15.03
C LEU A 190 -6.26 2.25 -13.65
N ARG A 191 -5.47 1.17 -13.52
CA ARG A 191 -4.75 0.85 -12.28
C ARG A 191 -3.75 1.93 -11.88
N ILE A 192 -3.01 2.48 -12.85
CA ILE A 192 -2.06 3.56 -12.61
C ILE A 192 -2.80 4.83 -12.18
N ARG A 193 -3.90 5.19 -12.83
CA ARG A 193 -4.71 6.36 -12.45
C ARG A 193 -5.29 6.22 -11.03
N ASP A 194 -5.81 5.05 -10.69
CA ASP A 194 -6.32 4.78 -9.34
C ASP A 194 -5.21 4.90 -8.29
N TYR A 195 -4.03 4.36 -8.57
CA TYR A 195 -2.86 4.50 -7.70
C TYR A 195 -2.45 5.96 -7.52
N GLU A 196 -2.34 6.73 -8.60
CA GLU A 196 -1.98 8.15 -8.57
C GLU A 196 -3.03 8.98 -7.82
N ALA A 197 -4.32 8.72 -8.05
CA ALA A 197 -5.41 9.39 -7.34
C ALA A 197 -5.37 9.12 -5.83
N ARG A 198 -5.13 7.86 -5.42
CA ARG A 198 -4.96 7.51 -3.99
C ARG A 198 -3.74 8.18 -3.37
N MET A 199 -2.63 8.29 -4.11
CA MET A 199 -1.44 8.99 -3.63
C MET A 199 -1.68 10.49 -3.48
N GLN A 200 -2.37 11.12 -4.45
CA GLN A 200 -2.78 12.53 -4.34
C GLN A 200 -3.72 12.73 -3.16
N TYR A 201 -4.72 11.86 -2.97
CA TYR A 201 -5.63 11.94 -1.83
C TYR A 201 -4.88 11.85 -0.48
N LYS A 202 -3.91 10.92 -0.37
CA LYS A 202 -3.05 10.84 0.82
C LYS A 202 -2.22 12.10 1.05
N GLN A 203 -1.74 12.75 -0.03
CA GLN A 203 -1.00 14.01 0.08
C GLN A 203 -1.88 15.20 0.43
N LEU A 204 -3.16 15.18 0.01
CA LEU A 204 -4.14 16.22 0.32
C LEU A 204 -4.78 16.01 1.71
N SER A 205 -4.70 14.81 2.28
CA SER A 205 -5.17 14.57 3.64
C SER A 205 -4.35 15.42 4.60
N THR A 206 -5.03 16.23 5.39
CA THR A 206 -4.41 17.05 6.45
C THR A 206 -4.27 16.29 7.75
N LYS A 207 -5.00 15.18 7.90
CA LYS A 207 -5.02 14.37 9.12
C LYS A 207 -4.24 13.07 8.97
N ASP A 208 -3.67 12.61 10.09
CA ASP A 208 -3.10 11.28 10.22
C ASP A 208 -4.21 10.25 10.43
N ALA A 209 -4.17 9.16 9.67
CA ALA A 209 -5.26 8.18 9.62
C ALA A 209 -5.42 7.33 10.91
N LEU A 210 -4.37 7.23 11.73
CA LEU A 210 -4.40 6.44 12.97
C LEU A 210 -4.77 7.27 14.18
N SER A 211 -4.23 8.48 14.28
CA SER A 211 -4.34 9.33 15.47
C SER A 211 -5.36 10.47 15.35
N ASP A 212 -5.93 10.69 14.16
CA ASP A 212 -6.89 11.77 13.82
C ASP A 212 -6.40 13.20 14.10
N VAL A 213 -5.14 13.40 14.44
CA VAL A 213 -4.48 14.69 14.53
C VAL A 213 -3.97 15.14 13.17
N PHE A 214 -3.42 16.34 13.02
CA PHE A 214 -2.75 16.73 11.77
C PHE A 214 -1.60 15.77 11.44
N ASN A 215 -1.41 15.49 10.14
CA ASN A 215 -0.19 14.80 9.70
C ASN A 215 1.02 15.73 9.76
N LYS A 216 2.22 15.19 9.61
CA LYS A 216 3.50 15.90 9.67
C LYS A 216 3.49 17.18 8.83
N LYS A 217 3.08 17.08 7.55
CA LYS A 217 3.09 18.22 6.64
C LYS A 217 2.12 19.31 7.09
N ALA A 218 0.88 18.94 7.39
CA ALA A 218 -0.15 19.88 7.79
C ALA A 218 0.19 20.58 9.11
N SER A 219 0.76 19.85 10.09
CA SER A 219 1.16 20.43 11.38
C SER A 219 2.30 21.43 11.24
N ILE A 220 3.33 21.11 10.43
CA ILE A 220 4.45 22.01 10.16
C ILE A 220 3.96 23.25 9.41
N ASP A 221 3.17 23.08 8.34
CA ASP A 221 2.67 24.19 7.53
C ASP A 221 1.81 25.14 8.37
N ALA A 222 0.92 24.58 9.21
CA ALA A 222 0.09 25.36 10.13
C ALA A 222 0.92 26.08 11.21
N ALA A 223 1.94 25.42 11.76
CA ALA A 223 2.82 26.02 12.76
C ALA A 223 3.65 27.17 12.16
N ARG A 224 4.23 26.98 10.98
CA ARG A 224 4.98 28.03 10.28
C ARG A 224 4.07 29.20 9.89
N GLN A 225 2.83 28.94 9.47
CA GLN A 225 1.87 29.98 9.18
C GLN A 225 1.55 30.81 10.41
N TYR A 226 1.25 30.14 11.53
CA TYR A 226 0.98 30.85 12.78
C TYR A 226 2.16 31.72 13.24
N LEU A 227 3.39 31.19 13.17
CA LEU A 227 4.59 31.92 13.61
C LEU A 227 5.01 33.07 12.65
N ARG A 228 4.60 33.07 11.38
CA ARG A 228 4.79 34.22 10.47
C ARG A 228 3.96 35.43 10.89
N ASP A 229 2.72 35.17 11.35
CA ASP A 229 1.80 36.21 11.76
C ASP A 229 1.79 36.40 13.29
N TYR A 230 2.80 35.82 13.97
CA TYR A 230 2.89 35.77 15.42
C TYR A 230 3.12 37.17 16.02
N ASN A 231 2.32 37.53 17.02
CA ASN A 231 2.52 38.73 17.78
C ASN A 231 3.50 38.43 18.93
N PRO A 232 4.70 39.05 18.98
CA PRO A 232 5.68 38.78 20.04
C PRO A 232 5.21 39.08 21.46
N ARG A 233 4.12 39.84 21.62
CA ARG A 233 3.53 40.15 22.94
C ARG A 233 2.66 39.01 23.49
N VAL A 234 2.44 37.98 22.70
CA VAL A 234 1.61 36.83 23.08
C VAL A 234 2.53 35.63 23.34
N THR A 235 2.31 34.88 24.41
CA THR A 235 3.08 33.66 24.66
C THR A 235 2.61 32.52 23.75
N CYS A 236 3.53 31.65 23.34
CA CYS A 236 3.19 30.36 22.72
C CYS A 236 4.16 29.29 23.21
N ALA A 237 3.86 28.02 22.98
CA ALA A 237 4.78 26.95 23.32
C ALA A 237 4.78 25.85 22.25
N LEU A 238 5.94 25.29 21.99
CA LEU A 238 6.07 24.08 21.18
C LEU A 238 6.36 22.88 22.09
N ILE A 239 5.62 21.83 21.89
CA ILE A 239 5.72 20.57 22.61
C ILE A 239 6.07 19.48 21.60
N MET A 240 7.15 18.74 21.86
CA MET A 240 7.48 17.49 21.19
C MET A 240 7.25 16.33 22.16
N LEU A 241 6.54 15.32 21.72
CA LEU A 241 6.20 14.13 22.50
C LEU A 241 6.60 12.89 21.71
N ASP A 242 7.13 11.90 22.41
CA ASP A 242 7.50 10.60 21.83
C ASP A 242 7.10 9.48 22.79
N LEU A 243 6.59 8.40 22.24
CA LEU A 243 6.17 7.22 22.99
C LEU A 243 7.38 6.39 23.41
N ASP A 244 7.55 6.20 24.70
CA ASP A 244 8.68 5.43 25.22
C ASP A 244 8.57 3.96 24.82
N ASP A 245 9.65 3.39 24.31
CA ASP A 245 9.80 1.98 23.94
C ASP A 245 8.72 1.44 22.97
N PHE A 246 8.17 2.33 22.13
CA PHE A 246 7.09 1.99 21.20
C PHE A 246 7.46 0.86 20.22
N LYS A 247 8.72 0.76 19.83
CA LYS A 247 9.20 -0.35 19.00
C LYS A 247 9.04 -1.69 19.72
N GLU A 248 9.35 -1.76 21.02
CA GLU A 248 9.18 -2.97 21.82
C GLU A 248 7.71 -3.38 21.93
N VAL A 249 6.79 -2.40 22.05
CA VAL A 249 5.34 -2.65 21.99
C VAL A 249 4.95 -3.31 20.66
N ASN A 250 5.44 -2.80 19.53
CA ASN A 250 5.17 -3.41 18.22
C ASN A 250 5.76 -4.80 18.08
N ASP A 251 7.01 -4.98 18.52
CA ASP A 251 7.74 -6.25 18.39
C ASP A 251 7.11 -7.35 19.29
N THR A 252 6.59 -6.97 20.47
CA THR A 252 6.03 -7.91 21.46
C THR A 252 4.53 -8.18 21.25
N HIS A 253 3.75 -7.12 20.96
CA HIS A 253 2.28 -7.18 20.92
C HIS A 253 1.71 -7.03 19.50
N GLY A 254 2.57 -6.84 18.51
CA GLY A 254 2.19 -6.67 17.09
C GLY A 254 1.78 -5.24 16.71
N HIS A 255 1.89 -4.93 15.44
CA HIS A 255 1.59 -3.60 14.89
C HIS A 255 0.15 -3.14 15.13
N TYR A 256 -0.81 -4.06 15.20
CA TYR A 256 -2.20 -3.71 15.50
C TYR A 256 -2.35 -3.07 16.88
N THR A 257 -1.64 -3.59 17.87
CA THR A 257 -1.59 -3.01 19.22
C THR A 257 -0.93 -1.63 19.20
N GLY A 258 0.16 -1.47 18.45
CA GLY A 258 0.80 -0.17 18.23
C GLY A 258 -0.13 0.85 17.59
N ASP A 259 -0.93 0.46 16.61
CA ASP A 259 -1.92 1.33 15.97
C ASP A 259 -2.99 1.82 16.97
N ILE A 260 -3.45 0.96 17.88
CA ILE A 260 -4.36 1.34 18.97
C ILE A 260 -3.70 2.38 19.88
N VAL A 261 -2.44 2.17 20.27
CA VAL A 261 -1.69 3.10 21.13
C VAL A 261 -1.54 4.47 20.47
N LEU A 262 -1.24 4.52 19.17
CA LEU A 262 -1.18 5.76 18.40
C LEU A 262 -2.53 6.50 18.36
N GLY A 263 -3.62 5.76 18.20
CA GLY A 263 -4.98 6.29 18.30
C GLY A 263 -5.30 6.86 19.68
N CYS A 264 -4.89 6.16 20.75
CA CYS A 264 -5.01 6.64 22.13
C CYS A 264 -4.24 7.93 22.35
N THR A 265 -3.01 8.02 21.82
CA THR A 265 -2.18 9.21 21.93
C THR A 265 -2.84 10.42 21.26
N GLY A 266 -3.33 10.26 20.04
CA GLY A 266 -4.08 11.29 19.34
C GLY A 266 -5.30 11.78 20.14
N GLN A 267 -6.09 10.84 20.68
CA GLN A 267 -7.26 11.15 21.49
C GLN A 267 -6.89 11.91 22.78
N VAL A 268 -5.84 11.50 23.47
CA VAL A 268 -5.36 12.19 24.68
C VAL A 268 -4.92 13.61 24.37
N LEU A 269 -4.18 13.79 23.28
CA LEU A 269 -3.72 15.12 22.88
C LEU A 269 -4.88 16.03 22.46
N LEU A 270 -5.81 15.54 21.63
CA LEU A 270 -6.99 16.33 21.24
C LEU A 270 -7.86 16.75 22.43
N ASN A 271 -7.92 15.93 23.46
CA ASN A 271 -8.66 16.28 24.70
C ASN A 271 -7.87 17.25 25.61
N ALA A 272 -6.55 17.25 25.55
CA ALA A 272 -5.71 18.11 26.38
C ALA A 272 -5.56 19.53 25.84
N PHE A 273 -5.73 19.73 24.52
CA PHE A 273 -5.51 21.01 23.85
C PHE A 273 -6.78 21.54 23.20
N ARG A 274 -6.81 22.85 22.93
CA ARG A 274 -7.96 23.52 22.31
C ARG A 274 -7.98 23.22 20.79
N SER A 275 -9.14 23.33 20.18
CA SER A 275 -9.28 23.22 18.71
C SER A 275 -8.51 24.30 17.93
N THR A 276 -8.11 25.38 18.59
CA THR A 276 -7.26 26.42 18.03
C THR A 276 -5.77 26.07 18.04
N ASP A 277 -5.34 25.17 18.94
CA ASP A 277 -3.96 24.71 19.01
C ASP A 277 -3.67 23.76 17.82
N ILE A 278 -2.41 23.61 17.48
CA ILE A 278 -2.00 22.71 16.39
C ILE A 278 -1.50 21.42 17.04
N VAL A 279 -2.22 20.33 16.82
CA VAL A 279 -1.84 18.99 17.29
C VAL A 279 -1.56 18.13 16.07
N GLY A 280 -0.36 17.55 15.95
CA GLY A 280 0.03 16.75 14.80
C GLY A 280 0.93 15.59 15.16
N ARG A 281 0.89 14.54 14.31
CA ARG A 281 1.84 13.42 14.36
C ARG A 281 3.00 13.72 13.43
N PHE A 282 4.20 13.81 14.01
CA PHE A 282 5.40 14.25 13.30
C PHE A 282 6.15 13.07 12.64
N GLY A 283 6.17 11.93 13.28
CA GLY A 283 6.86 10.72 12.82
C GLY A 283 6.19 9.46 13.37
N GLY A 284 6.81 8.30 13.28
CA GLY A 284 6.27 7.01 13.71
C GLY A 284 5.52 7.06 15.05
N ASP A 285 6.19 7.39 16.12
CA ASP A 285 5.72 7.52 17.50
C ASP A 285 5.83 8.95 18.05
N GLU A 286 6.22 9.92 17.20
CA GLU A 286 6.45 11.31 17.57
C GLU A 286 5.25 12.19 17.26
N PHE A 287 4.91 13.07 18.21
CA PHE A 287 3.84 14.05 18.10
C PHE A 287 4.34 15.46 18.40
N MET A 288 3.77 16.44 17.71
CA MET A 288 4.07 17.85 17.88
C MET A 288 2.80 18.62 18.26
N VAL A 289 2.90 19.50 19.25
CA VAL A 289 1.79 20.41 19.59
C VAL A 289 2.31 21.84 19.66
N LEU A 290 1.67 22.76 18.90
CA LEU A 290 1.89 24.21 19.06
C LEU A 290 0.70 24.79 19.81
N VAL A 291 0.96 25.17 21.05
CA VAL A 291 0.00 25.86 21.93
C VAL A 291 -0.02 27.35 21.58
N LYS A 292 -1.19 27.87 21.26
CA LYS A 292 -1.39 29.27 20.84
C LYS A 292 -1.95 30.11 21.96
N GLY A 293 -1.41 31.31 22.10
CA GLY A 293 -1.86 32.23 23.13
C GLY A 293 -1.40 31.80 24.53
N THR A 294 -1.84 32.48 25.54
CA THR A 294 -1.37 32.43 26.92
C THR A 294 -0.98 31.03 27.40
N ALA A 295 0.30 30.77 27.49
CA ALA A 295 0.87 29.55 28.05
C ALA A 295 1.66 29.95 29.30
N ALA A 296 1.04 29.84 30.48
CA ALA A 296 1.80 29.91 31.72
C ALA A 296 2.60 28.61 31.91
N GLU A 297 3.80 28.73 32.42
CA GLU A 297 4.71 27.58 32.64
C GLU A 297 4.04 26.48 33.48
N SER A 298 3.44 26.86 34.60
CA SER A 298 2.72 25.94 35.49
C SER A 298 1.55 25.20 34.81
N LEU A 299 0.86 25.85 33.86
CA LEU A 299 -0.23 25.25 33.12
C LEU A 299 0.32 24.20 32.09
N LEU A 300 1.45 24.50 31.46
CA LEU A 300 2.11 23.57 30.54
C LEU A 300 2.62 22.33 31.26
N GLU A 301 3.24 22.50 32.42
CA GLU A 301 3.67 21.39 33.27
C GLU A 301 2.50 20.49 33.70
N GLU A 302 1.39 21.10 34.15
CA GLU A 302 0.21 20.34 34.52
C GLU A 302 -0.39 19.58 33.32
N LYS A 303 -0.45 20.22 32.14
CA LYS A 303 -0.86 19.55 30.90
C LYS A 303 0.03 18.34 30.59
N CYS A 304 1.36 18.47 30.71
CA CYS A 304 2.28 17.36 30.47
C CYS A 304 2.01 16.19 31.43
N ARG A 305 1.83 16.47 32.73
CA ARG A 305 1.47 15.43 33.73
C ARG A 305 0.14 14.75 33.42
N VAL A 306 -0.88 15.53 33.04
CA VAL A 306 -2.19 15.00 32.65
C VAL A 306 -2.10 14.13 31.40
N ILE A 307 -1.35 14.56 30.38
CA ILE A 307 -1.13 13.78 29.16
C ILE A 307 -0.48 12.44 29.49
N GLN A 308 0.62 12.44 30.25
CA GLN A 308 1.33 11.23 30.65
C GLN A 308 0.43 10.26 31.40
N ARG A 309 -0.31 10.74 32.40
CA ARG A 309 -1.25 9.92 33.18
C ARG A 309 -2.39 9.35 32.31
N ASN A 310 -3.00 10.19 31.49
CA ASN A 310 -4.13 9.78 30.66
C ASN A 310 -3.72 8.81 29.56
N LEU A 311 -2.52 8.98 29.01
CA LEU A 311 -1.98 8.06 28.01
C LEU A 311 -1.75 6.68 28.62
N GLN A 312 -1.09 6.60 29.77
CA GLN A 312 -0.86 5.32 30.47
C GLN A 312 -2.19 4.60 30.78
N LYS A 313 -3.18 5.34 31.25
CA LYS A 313 -4.50 4.78 31.55
C LYS A 313 -5.23 4.29 30.30
N LEU A 314 -5.33 5.15 29.29
CA LEU A 314 -6.12 4.87 28.08
C LEU A 314 -5.45 3.78 27.21
N SER A 315 -4.11 3.75 27.13
CA SER A 315 -3.40 2.70 26.42
C SER A 315 -3.61 1.33 27.08
N LEU A 316 -3.50 1.26 28.41
CA LEU A 316 -3.77 0.02 29.14
C LEU A 316 -5.23 -0.44 28.96
N GLU A 317 -6.19 0.47 29.04
CA GLU A 317 -7.62 0.16 28.90
C GLU A 317 -7.97 -0.38 27.50
N LYS A 318 -7.42 0.23 26.44
CA LYS A 318 -7.79 -0.10 25.05
C LYS A 318 -6.93 -1.17 24.41
N SER A 319 -5.64 -1.23 24.74
CA SER A 319 -4.69 -2.15 24.12
C SER A 319 -4.17 -3.27 25.04
N GLY A 320 -4.47 -3.17 26.35
CA GLY A 320 -3.89 -4.08 27.35
C GLY A 320 -2.43 -3.78 27.69
N VAL A 321 -1.82 -2.74 27.07
CA VAL A 321 -0.41 -2.39 27.26
C VAL A 321 -0.32 -0.97 27.80
N GLN A 322 0.40 -0.80 28.92
CA GLN A 322 0.65 0.51 29.50
C GLN A 322 1.85 1.16 28.81
N VAL A 323 1.64 2.30 28.13
CA VAL A 323 2.68 3.02 27.41
C VAL A 323 2.90 4.38 28.06
N SER A 324 4.17 4.73 28.30
CA SER A 324 4.58 6.07 28.75
C SER A 324 5.03 6.94 27.58
N CYS A 325 5.21 8.23 27.84
CA CYS A 325 5.78 9.15 26.87
C CYS A 325 6.74 10.13 27.52
N SER A 326 7.75 10.52 26.78
CA SER A 326 8.68 11.60 27.09
C SER A 326 8.25 12.87 26.34
N ILE A 327 8.41 14.04 26.99
CA ILE A 327 7.90 15.31 26.45
C ILE A 327 8.98 16.38 26.58
N GLY A 328 9.28 17.10 25.49
CA GLY A 328 10.08 18.32 25.46
C GLY A 328 9.20 19.53 25.20
N VAL A 329 9.32 20.58 26.00
CA VAL A 329 8.54 21.79 25.92
C VAL A 329 9.45 23.00 25.80
N VAL A 330 9.15 23.88 24.84
CA VAL A 330 9.82 25.19 24.74
C VAL A 330 8.76 26.29 24.80
N LEU A 331 8.85 27.10 25.84
CA LEU A 331 7.98 28.26 26.08
C LEU A 331 8.59 29.50 25.43
N VAL A 332 7.80 30.20 24.63
CA VAL A 332 8.16 31.48 24.01
C VAL A 332 7.42 32.61 24.73
N GLN A 333 8.18 33.59 25.20
CA GLN A 333 7.66 34.75 25.90
C GLN A 333 8.24 36.03 25.27
N GLU A 334 7.36 36.92 24.81
CA GLU A 334 7.66 38.31 24.41
C GLU A 334 8.87 38.48 23.46
N GLN A 335 9.04 37.58 22.47
CA GLN A 335 10.15 37.65 21.53
C GLN A 335 9.81 37.08 20.17
N GLU A 336 10.57 37.48 19.14
CA GLU A 336 10.46 36.90 17.80
C GLU A 336 10.92 35.45 17.78
N VAL A 337 10.26 34.63 16.96
CA VAL A 337 10.45 33.19 16.90
C VAL A 337 10.73 32.71 15.49
N ASP A 338 11.81 31.95 15.35
CA ASP A 338 12.07 31.14 14.18
C ASP A 338 11.61 29.70 14.44
N PHE A 339 10.79 29.14 13.53
CA PHE A 339 10.22 27.80 13.67
C PHE A 339 11.32 26.71 13.78
N GLU A 340 12.36 26.80 12.96
CA GLU A 340 13.42 25.78 12.92
C GLU A 340 14.25 25.77 14.21
N VAL A 341 14.46 26.95 14.78
CA VAL A 341 15.15 27.08 16.07
C VAL A 341 14.28 26.58 17.22
N LEU A 342 13.00 26.98 17.22
CA LEU A 342 12.02 26.53 18.22
C LEU A 342 11.88 24.99 18.18
N PHE A 343 11.78 24.42 16.98
CA PHE A 343 11.68 22.98 16.79
C PHE A 343 12.92 22.25 17.33
N ARG A 344 14.12 22.69 16.95
CA ARG A 344 15.37 22.08 17.44
C ARG A 344 15.51 22.14 18.95
N GLN A 345 15.06 23.23 19.58
CA GLN A 345 15.09 23.34 21.04
C GLN A 345 14.10 22.37 21.69
N ALA A 346 12.89 22.23 21.14
CA ALA A 346 11.90 21.29 21.66
C ALA A 346 12.35 19.83 21.51
N ASP A 347 12.99 19.50 20.39
CA ASP A 347 13.60 18.19 20.14
C ASP A 347 14.76 17.91 21.13
N ALA A 348 15.63 18.89 21.38
CA ALA A 348 16.70 18.78 22.38
C ALA A 348 16.14 18.60 23.81
N ALA A 349 15.04 19.26 24.15
CA ALA A 349 14.37 19.07 25.44
C ALA A 349 13.75 17.67 25.56
N LEU A 350 13.15 17.15 24.47
CA LEU A 350 12.65 15.78 24.41
C LEU A 350 13.78 14.77 24.57
N TYR A 351 14.87 14.94 23.85
CA TYR A 351 16.05 14.09 23.99
C TYR A 351 16.56 14.07 25.44
N HIS A 352 16.62 15.24 26.10
CA HIS A 352 16.98 15.32 27.50
C HIS A 352 15.99 14.55 28.40
N ALA A 353 14.68 14.66 28.16
CA ALA A 353 13.68 13.89 28.90
C ALA A 353 13.93 12.37 28.79
N LYS A 354 14.25 11.89 27.59
CA LYS A 354 14.59 10.48 27.35
C LYS A 354 15.90 10.06 28.05
N SER A 355 16.94 10.89 27.99
CA SER A 355 18.27 10.58 28.55
C SER A 355 18.29 10.49 30.07
N VAL A 356 17.45 11.27 30.77
CA VAL A 356 17.40 11.28 32.23
C VAL A 356 16.36 10.31 32.83
N GLY A 357 15.84 9.33 32.00
CA GLY A 357 15.06 8.20 32.49
C GLY A 357 13.64 8.09 31.98
N LYS A 358 13.30 8.74 30.87
CA LYS A 358 11.99 8.63 30.17
C LYS A 358 10.77 8.98 31.05
N ALA A 359 9.56 8.80 30.56
CA ALA A 359 8.29 9.00 31.29
C ALA A 359 8.19 10.34 32.03
N ARG A 360 8.78 11.40 31.46
CA ARG A 360 8.85 12.73 32.04
C ARG A 360 8.77 13.84 31.01
N HIS A 361 8.66 15.06 31.49
CA HIS A 361 8.75 16.25 30.65
C HIS A 361 9.91 17.14 31.08
N ILE A 362 10.50 17.84 30.11
CA ILE A 362 11.47 18.91 30.29
C ILE A 362 10.90 20.17 29.67
N LEU A 363 10.81 21.24 30.46
CA LEU A 363 10.37 22.55 30.01
C LEU A 363 11.55 23.52 30.06
N GLN A 364 11.71 24.30 29.00
CA GLN A 364 12.71 25.36 28.92
C GLN A 364 12.17 26.57 28.17
N SER A 365 12.77 27.74 28.42
CA SER A 365 12.46 28.96 27.70
C SER A 365 13.17 28.98 26.34
N TYR A 366 12.49 29.56 25.34
CA TYR A 366 13.06 29.75 24.00
C TYR A 366 14.30 30.65 24.03
N THR A 367 15.31 30.26 23.33
CA THR A 367 16.60 31.05 23.17
C THR A 367 16.74 31.48 21.72
N PRO A 368 16.77 32.78 21.39
CA PRO A 368 16.92 33.26 20.01
C PRO A 368 18.23 32.78 19.33
N VAL A 369 18.24 32.79 18.00
CA VAL A 369 19.27 32.21 17.13
C VAL A 369 20.71 32.62 17.56
N GLY A 370 20.93 33.89 17.81
CA GLY A 370 22.28 34.42 18.15
C GLY A 370 22.87 33.89 19.49
N LEU A 371 22.02 33.58 20.46
CA LEU A 371 22.39 33.00 21.74
C LEU A 371 22.43 31.48 21.70
N TYR A 372 21.56 30.85 20.87
CA TYR A 372 21.50 29.40 20.71
C TYR A 372 22.78 28.84 20.04
N LEU A 373 23.25 29.47 18.97
CA LEU A 373 24.48 29.07 18.29
C LEU A 373 25.72 29.21 19.18
N LYS A 374 25.77 30.22 20.08
CA LYS A 374 26.86 30.33 21.07
C LYS A 374 26.81 29.19 22.09
N LYS A 375 25.65 28.75 22.56
CA LYS A 375 25.53 27.62 23.50
C LYS A 375 25.84 26.28 22.84
N ALA A 376 25.39 26.05 21.60
CA ALA A 376 25.65 24.80 20.88
C ALA A 376 27.12 24.59 20.48
N ALA A 377 27.94 25.64 20.45
CA ALA A 377 29.38 25.56 20.19
C ALA A 377 30.21 25.16 21.43
N TYR A 378 29.59 25.03 22.60
CA TYR A 378 30.26 24.65 23.87
C TYR A 378 29.88 23.22 24.34
N PHE A 379 29.16 22.47 23.56
CA PHE A 379 28.87 21.04 23.73
C PHE A 379 29.28 20.26 22.48
#